data_0184e993318b4ee9a8ff0b73a6b801ae
#
_entry.id   0184e993318b4ee9a8ff0b73a6b801ae
#
_cell.length_a   1.000
_cell.length_b   1.000
_cell.length_c   1.000
_cell.angle_alpha   90.00
_cell.angle_beta   90.00
_cell.angle_gamma   90.00
#
_symmetry.space_group_name_H-M   'P 1'
#
loop_
_entity.id
_entity.type
_entity.pdbx_description
1 polymer ?
#
loop_
_entity_poly.entity_id
_entity_poly.type
_entity_poly.pdbx_seq_one_letter_code
_entity_poly.pdbx_strand_id
1 'polypeptide(L)'
;MFFNPVLYKKSATDKIFFYETEIVNECADSNVVTAELNKMIVENYAGDCSDVACEKIYIHPEMTDDVIAMIKEHGGEYKKNDEGFALLIGKEIHIWVEDKKGILFAVASLRSMAETGDLTPSFVYDYPRSSVRGYRVFIPGREQFDQFKRIIDMLVYYKYNILMLEIGGAMEYKKHPEINEKWVEYCEYLSEFPNKCAYHRNKFNHVRDSAHPENGKGSFITQEEMKELIRYCEERNIEIIPEVPGLSHCEYIVMAHPEISELKRSSKFGDTYCPSNPKSYELMFDVFDEIIDVFKPKRINIDHDEYNIVGYCEECRKKNPVDIYTEDIIKTYNYLKSKGVEVITEGDKLMDVGGGAGYNEPGDWDYVPPTYPCRDKLPKDMTVINWYAGFGEKSEKPLLECGFELLYGNFRPATFEDWKGRTERGRIEGAMPANWGPFENVYLQRNQQIFDLIYSAYIFWNFEYDDSKKAEVFDKVAEESFRYYNKYFE
;
A
#
# COMPACT_ATOMS: atom_id res chain seq x y z
N MET A 1 -13.57 21.82 1.99
CA MET A 1 -13.40 20.51 1.33
C MET A 1 -11.92 20.21 1.18
N PHE A 2 -11.47 19.02 1.56
CA PHE A 2 -10.04 18.66 1.53
C PHE A 2 -9.54 18.38 0.10
N PHE A 3 -10.22 17.52 -0.64
CA PHE A 3 -9.88 17.25 -2.04
C PHE A 3 -10.46 18.30 -2.98
N ASN A 4 -9.78 18.54 -4.11
CA ASN A 4 -10.27 19.38 -5.18
C ASN A 4 -10.84 18.46 -6.26
N PRO A 5 -12.18 18.34 -6.41
CA PRO A 5 -12.75 17.47 -7.43
C PRO A 5 -12.46 17.98 -8.83
N VAL A 6 -12.51 17.08 -9.80
CA VAL A 6 -12.33 17.40 -11.22
C VAL A 6 -13.32 18.46 -11.69
N LEU A 7 -14.56 18.40 -11.19
CA LEU A 7 -15.58 19.41 -11.42
C LEU A 7 -16.32 19.70 -10.13
N TYR A 8 -16.42 20.99 -9.76
CA TYR A 8 -17.22 21.46 -8.64
C TYR A 8 -17.98 22.72 -9.04
N LYS A 9 -19.31 22.68 -8.98
CA LYS A 9 -20.20 23.80 -9.27
C LYS A 9 -21.14 24.03 -8.10
N LYS A 10 -20.88 25.06 -7.34
CA LYS A 10 -21.75 25.51 -6.26
C LYS A 10 -22.96 26.24 -6.85
N SER A 11 -24.18 25.90 -6.43
CA SER A 11 -25.42 26.50 -6.90
C SER A 11 -26.06 27.43 -5.88
N ALA A 12 -25.81 27.24 -4.57
CA ALA A 12 -26.28 28.12 -3.50
C ALA A 12 -25.30 28.13 -2.33
N THR A 13 -25.52 29.04 -1.37
CA THR A 13 -24.65 29.23 -0.19
C THR A 13 -25.21 28.63 1.08
N ASP A 14 -26.52 28.31 1.10
CA ASP A 14 -27.19 27.69 2.23
C ASP A 14 -26.51 26.33 2.54
N LYS A 15 -26.34 26.02 3.82
CA LYS A 15 -25.77 24.75 4.22
C LYS A 15 -26.81 23.64 4.13
N ILE A 16 -26.35 22.44 3.88
CA ILE A 16 -27.14 21.21 3.96
C ILE A 16 -26.91 20.61 5.35
N PHE A 17 -27.98 20.23 6.03
CA PHE A 17 -27.92 19.45 7.26
C PHE A 17 -28.82 18.23 7.18
N PHE A 18 -28.60 17.25 8.04
CA PHE A 18 -29.33 16.00 8.04
C PHE A 18 -30.38 16.00 9.15
N TYR A 19 -31.63 15.70 8.78
CA TYR A 19 -32.75 15.57 9.69
C TYR A 19 -33.74 14.54 9.18
N GLU A 20 -33.90 13.43 9.91
CA GLU A 20 -34.74 12.30 9.48
C GLU A 20 -34.44 11.81 8.03
N THR A 21 -33.17 11.91 7.62
CA THR A 21 -32.74 11.62 6.25
C THR A 21 -32.82 10.14 5.94
N GLU A 22 -33.60 9.79 4.90
CA GLU A 22 -33.73 8.43 4.40
C GLU A 22 -32.60 8.08 3.42
N ILE A 23 -32.03 6.87 3.53
CA ILE A 23 -31.06 6.36 2.56
C ILE A 23 -31.76 5.37 1.62
N VAL A 24 -31.77 5.68 0.33
CA VAL A 24 -32.29 4.83 -0.75
C VAL A 24 -31.12 4.29 -1.55
N ASN A 25 -30.75 3.04 -1.30
CA ASN A 25 -29.61 2.39 -1.95
C ASN A 25 -30.10 1.38 -2.99
N GLU A 26 -29.87 1.72 -4.27
CA GLU A 26 -30.20 0.87 -5.41
C GLU A 26 -29.06 -0.12 -5.78
N CYS A 27 -27.91 0.01 -5.12
CA CYS A 27 -26.78 -0.90 -5.28
C CYS A 27 -26.92 -2.10 -4.33
N ALA A 28 -26.79 -3.30 -4.83
CA ALA A 28 -26.77 -4.50 -4.00
C ALA A 28 -25.50 -4.52 -3.10
N ASP A 29 -25.59 -5.10 -1.91
CA ASP A 29 -24.51 -5.34 -0.94
C ASP A 29 -23.72 -4.10 -0.48
N SER A 30 -24.30 -3.33 0.46
CA SER A 30 -23.62 -2.13 0.95
C SER A 30 -23.88 -1.80 2.42
N ASN A 31 -23.82 -2.80 3.29
CA ASN A 31 -23.93 -2.55 4.74
C ASN A 31 -22.92 -1.52 5.23
N VAL A 32 -21.68 -1.55 4.70
CA VAL A 32 -20.63 -0.59 5.06
C VAL A 32 -20.98 0.82 4.57
N VAL A 33 -21.44 0.97 3.32
CA VAL A 33 -21.88 2.25 2.76
C VAL A 33 -23.00 2.85 3.59
N THR A 34 -24.02 2.05 3.91
CA THR A 34 -25.15 2.49 4.74
C THR A 34 -24.69 2.88 6.14
N ALA A 35 -23.75 2.13 6.75
CA ALA A 35 -23.19 2.45 8.06
C ALA A 35 -22.41 3.77 8.04
N GLU A 36 -21.57 4.00 7.03
CA GLU A 36 -20.80 5.26 6.89
C GLU A 36 -21.72 6.47 6.64
N LEU A 37 -22.77 6.32 5.83
CA LEU A 37 -23.77 7.38 5.65
C LEU A 37 -24.55 7.67 6.92
N ASN A 38 -25.01 6.65 7.64
CA ASN A 38 -25.69 6.84 8.93
C ASN A 38 -24.81 7.55 9.95
N LYS A 39 -23.52 7.17 10.01
CA LYS A 39 -22.55 7.84 10.87
C LYS A 39 -22.40 9.32 10.49
N MET A 40 -22.27 9.62 9.20
CA MET A 40 -22.21 11.00 8.71
C MET A 40 -23.47 11.77 9.07
N ILE A 41 -24.66 11.20 8.87
CA ILE A 41 -25.94 11.83 9.22
C ILE A 41 -25.98 12.16 10.71
N VAL A 42 -25.67 11.21 11.58
CA VAL A 42 -25.71 11.40 13.04
C VAL A 42 -24.69 12.45 13.51
N GLU A 43 -23.49 12.43 12.96
CA GLU A 43 -22.41 13.36 13.32
C GLU A 43 -22.70 14.82 12.86
N ASN A 44 -23.53 14.99 11.84
CA ASN A 44 -23.82 16.30 11.24
C ASN A 44 -25.33 16.66 11.31
N TYR A 45 -26.00 16.20 12.35
CA TYR A 45 -27.44 16.37 12.62
C TYR A 45 -27.80 17.75 13.18
N ALA A 46 -27.16 18.81 12.84
CA ALA A 46 -27.49 20.15 13.36
C ALA A 46 -27.51 21.20 12.24
N GLY A 47 -28.59 21.91 12.12
CA GLY A 47 -28.75 23.03 11.18
C GLY A 47 -29.39 24.26 11.83
N ASP A 48 -29.15 25.41 11.24
CA ASP A 48 -29.81 26.66 11.55
C ASP A 48 -31.07 26.83 10.70
N CYS A 49 -31.96 27.72 11.11
CA CYS A 49 -33.23 27.97 10.42
C CYS A 49 -33.11 28.49 8.98
N SER A 50 -31.88 28.90 8.56
CA SER A 50 -31.56 29.28 7.19
C SER A 50 -31.03 28.12 6.34
N ASP A 51 -30.71 26.97 6.95
CA ASP A 51 -30.11 25.82 6.28
C ASP A 51 -31.19 24.94 5.63
N VAL A 52 -30.76 24.11 4.67
CA VAL A 52 -31.63 23.22 3.92
C VAL A 52 -31.53 21.79 4.49
N ALA A 53 -32.66 21.24 4.96
CA ALA A 53 -32.71 19.85 5.39
C ALA A 53 -32.57 18.91 4.20
N CYS A 54 -31.67 17.91 4.32
CA CYS A 54 -31.58 16.81 3.39
C CYS A 54 -32.62 15.74 3.72
N GLU A 55 -33.56 15.51 2.81
CA GLU A 55 -34.67 14.57 3.01
C GLU A 55 -34.23 13.13 2.68
N LYS A 56 -33.47 12.95 1.58
CA LYS A 56 -33.07 11.63 1.08
C LYS A 56 -31.67 11.64 0.47
N ILE A 57 -30.98 10.49 0.60
CA ILE A 57 -29.74 10.20 -0.11
C ILE A 57 -29.99 8.99 -1.02
N TYR A 58 -29.89 9.18 -2.32
CA TYR A 58 -30.01 8.14 -3.34
C TYR A 58 -28.64 7.68 -3.80
N ILE A 59 -28.44 6.36 -3.94
CA ILE A 59 -27.25 5.77 -4.53
C ILE A 59 -27.67 5.00 -5.77
N HIS A 60 -27.20 5.46 -6.92
CA HIS A 60 -27.51 4.89 -8.24
C HIS A 60 -26.34 4.06 -8.77
N PRO A 61 -26.58 2.86 -9.31
CA PRO A 61 -25.53 1.91 -9.69
C PRO A 61 -24.83 2.25 -11.03
N GLU A 62 -25.24 3.31 -11.72
CA GLU A 62 -24.69 3.66 -13.03
C GLU A 62 -24.63 5.17 -13.27
N MET A 63 -23.68 5.58 -14.11
CA MET A 63 -23.54 6.93 -14.64
C MET A 63 -24.39 7.06 -15.92
N THR A 64 -25.61 7.57 -15.79
CA THR A 64 -26.56 7.68 -16.91
C THR A 64 -26.15 8.75 -17.93
N ASP A 65 -26.70 8.68 -19.15
CA ASP A 65 -26.49 9.71 -20.20
C ASP A 65 -26.89 11.10 -19.72
N ASP A 66 -27.93 11.22 -18.89
CA ASP A 66 -28.37 12.50 -18.30
C ASP A 66 -27.32 13.07 -17.36
N VAL A 67 -26.68 12.23 -16.52
CA VAL A 67 -25.59 12.66 -15.64
C VAL A 67 -24.36 13.07 -16.46
N ILE A 68 -24.04 12.32 -17.53
CA ILE A 68 -22.95 12.67 -18.45
C ILE A 68 -23.25 14.01 -19.14
N ALA A 69 -24.52 14.26 -19.50
CA ALA A 69 -24.94 15.56 -20.05
C ALA A 69 -24.77 16.69 -19.03
N MET A 70 -25.15 16.49 -17.77
CA MET A 70 -24.93 17.47 -16.68
C MET A 70 -23.43 17.79 -16.49
N ILE A 71 -22.54 16.79 -16.53
CA ILE A 71 -21.08 17.02 -16.47
C ILE A 71 -20.63 17.98 -17.57
N LYS A 72 -21.09 17.76 -18.80
CA LYS A 72 -20.75 18.59 -19.96
C LYS A 72 -21.36 20.00 -19.88
N GLU A 73 -22.61 20.11 -19.43
CA GLU A 73 -23.29 21.39 -19.25
C GLU A 73 -22.57 22.27 -18.22
N HIS A 74 -22.02 21.67 -17.16
CA HIS A 74 -21.23 22.37 -16.17
C HIS A 74 -19.76 22.63 -16.58
N GLY A 75 -19.40 22.26 -17.82
CA GLY A 75 -18.09 22.52 -18.43
C GLY A 75 -17.01 21.49 -18.06
N GLY A 76 -17.40 20.31 -17.59
CA GLY A 76 -16.52 19.17 -17.37
C GLY A 76 -16.39 18.27 -18.60
N GLU A 77 -15.37 17.44 -18.60
CA GLU A 77 -15.18 16.35 -19.55
C GLU A 77 -15.40 15.01 -18.82
N TYR A 78 -16.36 14.23 -19.32
CA TYR A 78 -16.60 12.91 -18.77
C TYR A 78 -15.50 11.92 -19.17
N LYS A 79 -14.96 11.23 -18.18
CA LYS A 79 -13.99 10.16 -18.37
C LYS A 79 -14.44 8.92 -17.60
N LYS A 80 -14.72 7.83 -18.30
CA LYS A 80 -15.08 6.57 -17.66
C LYS A 80 -13.96 6.09 -16.72
N ASN A 81 -14.31 5.85 -15.46
CA ASN A 81 -13.39 5.40 -14.43
C ASN A 81 -14.17 4.61 -13.38
N ASP A 82 -13.79 3.36 -13.11
CA ASP A 82 -14.50 2.47 -12.15
C ASP A 82 -14.60 3.06 -10.73
N GLU A 83 -13.71 3.97 -10.37
CA GLU A 83 -13.71 4.67 -9.08
C GLU A 83 -14.34 6.07 -9.17
N GLY A 84 -14.84 6.46 -10.37
CA GLY A 84 -15.46 7.73 -10.62
C GLY A 84 -16.89 7.83 -10.04
N PHE A 85 -17.27 9.05 -9.67
CA PHE A 85 -18.60 9.35 -9.15
C PHE A 85 -19.07 10.76 -9.51
N ALA A 86 -20.40 10.95 -9.50
CA ALA A 86 -21.01 12.27 -9.54
C ALA A 86 -21.95 12.46 -8.34
N LEU A 87 -22.02 13.68 -7.83
CA LEU A 87 -22.92 14.08 -6.74
C LEU A 87 -23.78 15.26 -7.18
N LEU A 88 -25.07 15.15 -6.97
CA LEU A 88 -25.96 16.31 -6.96
C LEU A 88 -26.43 16.51 -5.53
N ILE A 89 -26.07 17.65 -4.95
CA ILE A 89 -26.30 17.98 -3.54
C ILE A 89 -27.36 19.05 -3.44
N GLY A 90 -28.44 18.79 -2.69
CA GLY A 90 -29.56 19.67 -2.46
C GLY A 90 -30.47 19.15 -1.37
N LYS A 91 -31.79 19.40 -1.44
CA LYS A 91 -32.78 18.77 -0.57
C LYS A 91 -32.76 17.27 -0.63
N GLU A 92 -32.39 16.73 -1.77
CA GLU A 92 -32.05 15.35 -1.99
C GLU A 92 -30.59 15.31 -2.44
N ILE A 93 -29.87 14.27 -2.03
CA ILE A 93 -28.51 14.00 -2.49
C ILE A 93 -28.55 12.77 -3.38
N HIS A 94 -28.05 12.93 -4.60
CA HIS A 94 -27.92 11.83 -5.53
C HIS A 94 -26.44 11.50 -5.74
N ILE A 95 -26.10 10.22 -5.62
CA ILE A 95 -24.76 9.64 -5.85
C ILE A 95 -24.86 8.72 -7.05
N TRP A 96 -24.15 9.01 -8.13
CA TRP A 96 -23.98 8.12 -9.29
C TRP A 96 -22.56 7.63 -9.37
N VAL A 97 -22.37 6.35 -9.71
CA VAL A 97 -21.06 5.71 -9.82
C VAL A 97 -20.95 4.90 -11.11
N GLU A 98 -19.73 4.68 -11.59
CA GLU A 98 -19.45 3.77 -12.70
C GLU A 98 -19.45 2.31 -12.26
N ASP A 99 -18.89 2.07 -11.07
CA ASP A 99 -18.80 0.78 -10.40
C ASP A 99 -18.94 0.98 -8.90
N LYS A 100 -19.32 -0.06 -8.17
CA LYS A 100 -19.46 -0.03 -6.71
C LYS A 100 -18.22 0.52 -5.98
N LYS A 101 -17.03 0.44 -6.58
CA LYS A 101 -15.78 1.00 -6.05
C LYS A 101 -15.88 2.51 -5.81
N GLY A 102 -16.59 3.25 -6.66
CA GLY A 102 -16.78 4.69 -6.54
C GLY A 102 -17.66 5.12 -5.35
N ILE A 103 -18.52 4.23 -4.83
CA ILE A 103 -19.51 4.60 -3.81
C ILE A 103 -18.86 5.12 -2.53
N LEU A 104 -17.90 4.38 -1.97
CA LEU A 104 -17.23 4.78 -0.74
C LEU A 104 -16.41 6.05 -0.90
N PHE A 105 -15.87 6.32 -2.08
CA PHE A 105 -15.17 7.57 -2.39
C PHE A 105 -16.11 8.77 -2.52
N ALA A 106 -17.32 8.54 -3.04
CA ALA A 106 -18.37 9.53 -3.05
C ALA A 106 -18.84 9.88 -1.62
N VAL A 107 -19.07 8.84 -0.79
CA VAL A 107 -19.42 8.99 0.63
C VAL A 107 -18.32 9.71 1.41
N ALA A 108 -17.05 9.36 1.19
CA ALA A 108 -15.91 10.04 1.80
C ALA A 108 -15.85 11.53 1.42
N SER A 109 -16.18 11.85 0.16
CA SER A 109 -16.29 13.25 -0.29
C SER A 109 -17.41 14.00 0.41
N LEU A 110 -18.61 13.42 0.49
CA LEU A 110 -19.75 14.01 1.20
C LEU A 110 -19.44 14.23 2.69
N ARG A 111 -18.83 13.22 3.32
CA ARG A 111 -18.41 13.30 4.72
C ARG A 111 -17.39 14.40 4.95
N SER A 112 -16.35 14.48 4.10
CA SER A 112 -15.37 15.56 4.15
C SER A 112 -16.02 16.94 3.99
N MET A 113 -16.97 17.10 3.07
CA MET A 113 -17.70 18.35 2.88
C MET A 113 -18.57 18.72 4.10
N ALA A 114 -19.23 17.75 4.69
CA ALA A 114 -20.03 17.96 5.91
C ALA A 114 -19.15 18.40 7.09
N GLU A 115 -18.05 17.69 7.33
CA GLU A 115 -17.13 17.96 8.44
C GLU A 115 -16.38 19.29 8.32
N THR A 116 -16.13 19.77 7.10
CA THR A 116 -15.48 21.07 6.86
C THR A 116 -16.47 22.23 6.69
N GLY A 117 -17.78 21.95 6.80
CA GLY A 117 -18.83 22.95 6.61
C GLY A 117 -19.01 23.43 5.17
N ASP A 118 -18.50 22.64 4.21
CA ASP A 118 -18.60 22.93 2.77
C ASP A 118 -19.81 22.26 2.10
N LEU A 119 -20.62 21.51 2.85
CA LEU A 119 -21.79 20.82 2.31
C LEU A 119 -22.89 21.82 1.98
N THR A 120 -22.94 22.20 0.71
CA THR A 120 -23.89 23.19 0.17
C THR A 120 -24.44 22.67 -1.15
N PRO A 121 -25.62 23.20 -1.62
CA PRO A 121 -26.17 22.82 -2.91
C PRO A 121 -25.13 22.97 -4.04
N SER A 122 -24.80 21.86 -4.67
CA SER A 122 -23.73 21.81 -5.67
C SER A 122 -23.80 20.57 -6.55
N PHE A 123 -23.12 20.62 -7.67
CA PHE A 123 -22.82 19.47 -8.53
C PHE A 123 -21.32 19.16 -8.46
N VAL A 124 -20.96 17.90 -8.25
CA VAL A 124 -19.59 17.40 -8.18
C VAL A 124 -19.42 16.24 -9.14
N TYR A 125 -18.32 16.22 -9.89
CA TYR A 125 -17.86 15.05 -10.62
C TYR A 125 -16.38 14.85 -10.33
N ASP A 126 -16.02 13.61 -10.00
CA ASP A 126 -14.67 13.35 -9.51
C ASP A 126 -14.21 11.90 -9.80
N TYR A 127 -12.90 11.72 -9.96
CA TYR A 127 -12.23 10.44 -10.12
C TYR A 127 -10.74 10.60 -9.77
N PRO A 128 -10.03 9.48 -9.44
CA PRO A 128 -8.63 9.57 -9.05
C PRO A 128 -7.70 9.88 -10.22
N ARG A 129 -6.61 10.56 -9.91
CA ARG A 129 -5.48 10.75 -10.84
C ARG A 129 -4.66 9.48 -10.99
N SER A 130 -4.30 8.82 -9.87
CA SER A 130 -3.46 7.63 -9.82
C SER A 130 -4.30 6.37 -9.64
N SER A 131 -4.02 5.33 -10.41
CA SER A 131 -4.72 4.04 -10.31
C SER A 131 -4.37 3.27 -9.05
N VAL A 132 -3.12 3.36 -8.59
CA VAL A 132 -2.66 2.80 -7.31
C VAL A 132 -2.44 3.92 -6.30
N ARG A 133 -3.13 3.80 -5.19
CA ARG A 133 -3.04 4.66 -4.02
C ARG A 133 -2.91 3.73 -2.82
N GLY A 134 -1.66 3.32 -2.56
CA GLY A 134 -1.37 2.22 -1.65
C GLY A 134 -0.77 2.65 -0.31
N TYR A 135 -0.82 1.74 0.64
CA TYR A 135 -0.07 1.80 1.89
C TYR A 135 0.60 0.44 2.14
N ARG A 136 1.90 0.44 2.42
CA ARG A 136 2.72 -0.77 2.63
C ARG A 136 3.08 -0.90 4.10
N VAL A 137 2.76 -2.04 4.71
CA VAL A 137 2.88 -2.23 6.17
C VAL A 137 3.10 -3.70 6.54
N PHE A 138 3.52 -3.91 7.78
CA PHE A 138 3.51 -5.21 8.43
C PHE A 138 2.09 -5.68 8.80
N ILE A 139 1.92 -6.97 9.07
CA ILE A 139 0.74 -7.50 9.74
C ILE A 139 0.69 -6.95 11.16
N PRO A 140 -0.47 -6.46 11.65
CA PRO A 140 -0.61 -6.02 13.04
C PRO A 140 -0.54 -7.21 14.01
N GLY A 141 -0.05 -6.98 15.23
CA GLY A 141 -0.30 -7.90 16.35
C GLY A 141 -1.80 -7.95 16.69
N ARG A 142 -2.26 -9.04 17.33
CA ARG A 142 -3.69 -9.20 17.69
C ARG A 142 -4.26 -8.05 18.50
N GLU A 143 -3.47 -7.55 19.44
CA GLU A 143 -3.84 -6.41 20.30
C GLU A 143 -3.93 -5.08 19.54
N GLN A 144 -3.45 -5.03 18.31
CA GLN A 144 -3.47 -3.84 17.45
C GLN A 144 -4.59 -3.87 16.40
N PHE A 145 -5.42 -4.91 16.38
CA PHE A 145 -6.45 -5.08 15.34
C PHE A 145 -7.44 -3.91 15.29
N ASP A 146 -7.91 -3.42 16.43
CA ASP A 146 -8.83 -2.27 16.47
C ASP A 146 -8.16 -1.01 15.94
N GLN A 147 -6.90 -0.80 16.28
CA GLN A 147 -6.12 0.33 15.77
C GLN A 147 -5.88 0.19 14.27
N PHE A 148 -5.58 -1.02 13.81
CA PHE A 148 -5.37 -1.29 12.38
C PHE A 148 -6.65 -1.08 11.57
N LYS A 149 -7.82 -1.51 12.08
CA LYS A 149 -9.12 -1.24 11.46
C LYS A 149 -9.41 0.26 11.36
N ARG A 150 -9.04 1.06 12.38
CA ARG A 150 -9.14 2.54 12.30
C ARG A 150 -8.25 3.12 11.20
N ILE A 151 -7.05 2.56 10.99
CA ILE A 151 -6.18 2.96 9.88
C ILE A 151 -6.83 2.61 8.54
N ILE A 152 -7.41 1.41 8.40
CA ILE A 152 -8.15 1.02 7.18
C ILE A 152 -9.31 1.98 6.92
N ASP A 153 -10.09 2.34 7.94
CA ASP A 153 -11.17 3.33 7.82
C ASP A 153 -10.63 4.71 7.40
N MET A 154 -9.45 5.10 7.91
CA MET A 154 -8.75 6.31 7.47
C MET A 154 -8.33 6.22 6.00
N LEU A 155 -7.81 5.08 5.56
CA LEU A 155 -7.44 4.87 4.16
C LEU A 155 -8.65 5.06 3.23
N VAL A 156 -9.82 4.53 3.61
CA VAL A 156 -11.07 4.73 2.86
C VAL A 156 -11.49 6.20 2.83
N TYR A 157 -11.45 6.87 3.98
CA TYR A 157 -11.79 8.29 4.08
C TYR A 157 -10.90 9.15 3.16
N TYR A 158 -9.62 8.81 3.05
CA TYR A 158 -8.67 9.48 2.16
C TYR A 158 -8.52 8.81 0.79
N LYS A 159 -9.48 7.93 0.43
CA LYS A 159 -9.63 7.37 -0.93
C LYS A 159 -8.45 6.51 -1.41
N TYR A 160 -7.80 5.82 -0.50
CA TYR A 160 -6.85 4.74 -0.83
C TYR A 160 -7.59 3.51 -1.37
N ASN A 161 -6.90 2.69 -2.16
CA ASN A 161 -7.48 1.48 -2.74
C ASN A 161 -6.61 0.22 -2.59
N ILE A 162 -5.37 0.36 -2.14
CA ILE A 162 -4.42 -0.75 -1.97
C ILE A 162 -3.85 -0.77 -0.55
N LEU A 163 -3.76 -1.96 0.03
CA LEU A 163 -3.00 -2.28 1.22
C LEU A 163 -2.02 -3.40 0.89
N MET A 164 -0.72 -3.12 0.94
CA MET A 164 0.32 -4.14 0.78
C MET A 164 0.76 -4.61 2.17
N LEU A 165 0.64 -5.91 2.42
CA LEU A 165 0.98 -6.53 3.70
C LEU A 165 2.18 -7.46 3.54
N GLU A 166 3.26 -7.17 4.25
CA GLU A 166 4.36 -8.13 4.37
C GLU A 166 3.94 -9.29 5.29
N ILE A 167 3.99 -10.49 4.75
CA ILE A 167 3.51 -11.69 5.45
C ILE A 167 4.62 -12.29 6.33
N GLY A 168 5.80 -12.58 5.76
CA GLY A 168 6.90 -13.20 6.49
C GLY A 168 6.46 -14.35 7.39
N GLY A 169 6.89 -14.34 8.65
CA GLY A 169 6.48 -15.32 9.67
C GLY A 169 5.20 -14.96 10.45
N ALA A 170 4.55 -13.83 10.12
CA ALA A 170 3.49 -13.26 10.94
C ALA A 170 2.06 -13.77 10.62
N MET A 171 1.91 -14.71 9.68
CA MET A 171 0.69 -15.45 9.46
C MET A 171 0.91 -16.95 9.70
N GLU A 172 -0.09 -17.65 10.23
CA GLU A 172 -0.08 -19.10 10.44
C GLU A 172 0.19 -19.86 9.14
N TYR A 173 1.20 -20.76 9.15
CA TYR A 173 1.44 -21.75 8.13
C TYR A 173 1.05 -23.13 8.65
N LYS A 174 0.02 -23.74 8.06
CA LYS A 174 -0.50 -25.05 8.49
C LYS A 174 0.34 -26.21 7.97
N LYS A 175 0.96 -26.01 6.80
CA LYS A 175 1.84 -27.01 6.19
C LYS A 175 3.24 -27.02 6.83
N HIS A 176 3.69 -25.86 7.29
CA HIS A 176 4.99 -25.65 7.91
C HIS A 176 4.87 -24.87 9.22
N PRO A 177 4.24 -25.43 10.28
CA PRO A 177 4.03 -24.73 11.55
C PRO A 177 5.33 -24.37 12.25
N GLU A 178 6.43 -25.09 11.96
CA GLU A 178 7.78 -24.80 12.45
C GLU A 178 8.29 -23.41 12.01
N ILE A 179 7.78 -22.86 10.91
CA ILE A 179 8.09 -21.49 10.48
C ILE A 179 7.60 -20.50 11.54
N ASN A 180 6.35 -20.63 11.97
CA ASN A 180 5.77 -19.74 12.97
C ASN A 180 6.43 -19.90 14.36
N GLU A 181 6.73 -21.14 14.76
CA GLU A 181 7.42 -21.41 16.03
C GLU A 181 8.80 -20.74 16.06
N LYS A 182 9.57 -20.86 14.98
CA LYS A 182 10.90 -20.27 14.88
C LYS A 182 10.87 -18.76 14.68
N TRP A 183 9.83 -18.25 14.04
CA TRP A 183 9.61 -16.81 13.94
C TRP A 183 9.44 -16.17 15.31
N VAL A 184 8.58 -16.72 16.17
CA VAL A 184 8.36 -16.22 17.52
C VAL A 184 9.65 -16.30 18.35
N GLU A 185 10.37 -17.44 18.31
CA GLU A 185 11.67 -17.60 19.00
C GLU A 185 12.69 -16.54 18.55
N TYR A 186 12.74 -16.24 17.25
CA TYR A 186 13.63 -15.23 16.70
C TYR A 186 13.27 -13.82 17.17
N CYS A 187 12.00 -13.46 17.12
CA CYS A 187 11.51 -12.15 17.57
C CYS A 187 11.73 -11.94 19.06
N GLU A 188 11.48 -12.96 19.89
CA GLU A 188 11.76 -12.92 21.33
C GLU A 188 13.25 -12.68 21.59
N TYR A 189 14.12 -13.39 20.88
CA TYR A 189 15.56 -13.21 21.01
C TYR A 189 16.00 -11.80 20.66
N LEU A 190 15.47 -11.21 19.58
CA LEU A 190 15.79 -9.84 19.18
C LEU A 190 15.26 -8.80 20.16
N SER A 191 14.09 -9.02 20.74
CA SER A 191 13.50 -8.11 21.74
C SER A 191 14.30 -8.03 23.03
N GLU A 192 14.97 -9.13 23.41
CA GLU A 192 15.83 -9.16 24.59
C GLU A 192 17.14 -8.37 24.41
N PHE A 193 17.62 -8.22 23.17
CA PHE A 193 18.95 -7.67 22.89
C PHE A 193 19.00 -6.61 21.78
N PRO A 194 18.14 -5.60 21.78
CA PRO A 194 18.03 -4.65 20.68
C PRO A 194 19.35 -3.93 20.37
N ASN A 195 20.14 -3.59 21.39
CA ASN A 195 21.43 -2.92 21.21
C ASN A 195 22.59 -3.88 20.87
N LYS A 196 22.45 -5.15 21.14
CA LYS A 196 23.49 -6.16 20.81
C LYS A 196 23.44 -6.58 19.35
N CYS A 197 22.27 -6.56 18.73
CA CYS A 197 22.13 -6.86 17.30
C CYS A 197 22.90 -5.86 16.46
N ALA A 198 22.75 -4.55 16.70
CA ALA A 198 23.51 -3.51 16.03
C ALA A 198 25.02 -3.61 16.26
N TYR A 199 25.45 -4.04 17.47
CA TYR A 199 26.87 -4.25 17.77
C TYR A 199 27.46 -5.48 17.06
N HIS A 200 26.71 -6.56 16.98
CA HIS A 200 27.13 -7.78 16.29
C HIS A 200 27.18 -7.64 14.77
N ARG A 201 26.39 -6.73 14.20
CA ARG A 201 26.41 -6.37 12.80
C ARG A 201 27.83 -6.11 12.27
N ASN A 202 28.61 -5.28 12.97
CA ASN A 202 29.97 -4.92 12.60
C ASN A 202 30.98 -6.06 12.72
N LYS A 203 30.68 -7.11 13.47
CA LYS A 203 31.60 -8.21 13.74
C LYS A 203 31.34 -9.44 12.89
N PHE A 204 30.08 -9.65 12.49
CA PHE A 204 29.67 -10.88 11.81
C PHE A 204 29.00 -10.65 10.46
N ASN A 205 28.80 -9.44 10.02
CA ASN A 205 28.19 -9.02 8.74
C ASN A 205 26.80 -9.64 8.42
N HIS A 206 26.17 -10.34 9.36
CA HIS A 206 25.06 -11.24 9.10
C HIS A 206 23.89 -11.06 10.05
N VAL A 207 24.04 -10.26 11.10
CA VAL A 207 22.97 -9.91 12.00
C VAL A 207 22.57 -8.49 11.66
N ARG A 208 21.53 -8.36 10.88
CA ARG A 208 20.94 -7.07 10.57
C ARG A 208 20.10 -6.58 11.74
N ASP A 209 20.15 -5.29 11.92
CA ASP A 209 19.15 -4.54 12.65
C ASP A 209 17.92 -4.48 11.76
N SER A 210 17.08 -5.50 11.82
CA SER A 210 15.92 -5.66 10.98
C SER A 210 14.68 -5.11 11.66
N ALA A 211 13.83 -4.42 10.91
CA ALA A 211 12.50 -4.02 11.37
C ALA A 211 11.48 -5.18 11.30
N HIS A 212 11.79 -6.25 10.58
CA HIS A 212 10.86 -7.37 10.35
C HIS A 212 10.32 -8.03 11.64
N PRO A 213 11.04 -8.08 12.78
CA PRO A 213 10.46 -8.56 14.05
C PRO A 213 9.26 -7.78 14.56
N GLU A 214 9.02 -6.58 14.06
CA GLU A 214 7.79 -5.83 14.33
C GLU A 214 6.56 -6.42 13.61
N ASN A 215 6.78 -7.22 12.58
CA ASN A 215 5.73 -7.91 11.84
C ASN A 215 4.99 -8.89 12.76
N GLY A 216 3.66 -8.79 12.83
CA GLY A 216 2.85 -9.51 13.79
C GLY A 216 3.14 -9.14 15.24
N LYS A 217 3.88 -8.04 15.47
CA LYS A 217 4.44 -7.66 16.79
C LYS A 217 5.22 -8.80 17.45
N GLY A 218 6.08 -9.43 16.67
CA GLY A 218 6.89 -10.57 17.11
C GLY A 218 6.12 -11.88 17.31
N SER A 219 4.93 -11.98 16.74
CA SER A 219 4.07 -13.15 16.80
C SER A 219 3.47 -13.46 15.43
N PHE A 220 2.42 -14.22 15.38
CA PHE A 220 1.64 -14.47 14.15
C PHE A 220 0.15 -14.52 14.46
N ILE A 221 -0.65 -14.23 13.43
CA ILE A 221 -2.10 -14.38 13.46
C ILE A 221 -2.50 -15.66 12.74
N THR A 222 -3.66 -16.21 13.10
CA THR A 222 -4.21 -17.39 12.42
C THR A 222 -4.69 -17.04 11.01
N GLN A 223 -4.81 -18.03 10.15
CA GLN A 223 -5.38 -17.83 8.82
C GLN A 223 -6.83 -17.32 8.88
N GLU A 224 -7.60 -17.68 9.91
CA GLU A 224 -8.97 -17.20 10.08
C GLU A 224 -9.01 -15.71 10.50
N GLU A 225 -8.12 -15.28 11.40
CA GLU A 225 -7.94 -13.87 11.74
C GLU A 225 -7.50 -13.05 10.51
N MET A 226 -6.61 -13.60 9.68
CA MET A 226 -6.21 -12.96 8.42
C MET A 226 -7.40 -12.82 7.46
N LYS A 227 -8.20 -13.86 7.29
CA LYS A 227 -9.42 -13.82 6.45
C LYS A 227 -10.45 -12.80 6.97
N GLU A 228 -10.50 -12.56 8.29
CA GLU A 228 -11.33 -11.49 8.84
C GLU A 228 -10.82 -10.11 8.41
N LEU A 229 -9.51 -9.86 8.47
CA LEU A 229 -8.91 -8.61 7.99
C LEU A 229 -9.11 -8.43 6.48
N ILE A 230 -8.96 -9.50 5.71
CA ILE A 230 -9.20 -9.47 4.26
C ILE A 230 -10.63 -9.05 3.96
N ARG A 231 -11.62 -9.68 4.58
CA ARG A 231 -13.03 -9.30 4.40
C ARG A 231 -13.29 -7.85 4.80
N TYR A 232 -12.69 -7.40 5.90
CA TYR A 232 -12.81 -6.02 6.35
C TYR A 232 -12.31 -5.02 5.31
N CYS A 233 -11.21 -5.33 4.62
CA CYS A 233 -10.67 -4.53 3.53
C CYS A 233 -11.52 -4.61 2.26
N GLU A 234 -11.94 -5.82 1.86
CA GLU A 234 -12.77 -6.05 0.66
C GLU A 234 -14.11 -5.30 0.73
N GLU A 235 -14.78 -5.34 1.90
CA GLU A 235 -16.02 -4.59 2.15
C GLU A 235 -15.83 -3.06 2.00
N ARG A 236 -14.58 -2.60 2.06
CA ARG A 236 -14.16 -1.19 1.93
C ARG A 236 -13.51 -0.86 0.60
N ASN A 237 -13.56 -1.77 -0.36
CA ASN A 237 -12.92 -1.66 -1.67
C ASN A 237 -11.39 -1.43 -1.60
N ILE A 238 -10.74 -1.92 -0.55
CA ILE A 238 -9.29 -1.96 -0.44
C ILE A 238 -8.82 -3.36 -0.86
N GLU A 239 -8.05 -3.43 -1.94
CA GLU A 239 -7.38 -4.64 -2.38
C GLU A 239 -6.15 -4.89 -1.51
N ILE A 240 -6.00 -6.12 -0.98
CA ILE A 240 -4.79 -6.51 -0.28
C ILE A 240 -3.83 -7.18 -1.28
N ILE A 241 -2.59 -6.69 -1.30
CA ILE A 241 -1.48 -7.33 -2.00
C ILE A 241 -0.58 -7.97 -0.94
N PRO A 242 -0.52 -9.30 -0.84
CA PRO A 242 0.44 -9.94 0.04
C PRO A 242 1.86 -9.72 -0.51
N GLU A 243 2.76 -9.36 0.38
CA GLU A 243 4.18 -9.28 0.14
C GLU A 243 4.85 -10.44 0.86
N VAL A 244 5.60 -11.23 0.10
CA VAL A 244 6.22 -12.46 0.57
C VAL A 244 7.71 -12.34 0.34
N PRO A 245 8.48 -11.98 1.38
CA PRO A 245 9.92 -11.86 1.25
C PRO A 245 10.53 -13.11 0.64
N GLY A 246 11.22 -12.95 -0.47
CA GLY A 246 11.88 -14.00 -1.23
C GLY A 246 13.34 -13.67 -1.46
N LEU A 247 14.19 -14.68 -1.51
CA LEU A 247 15.64 -14.62 -1.63
C LEU A 247 16.32 -13.98 -0.40
N SER A 248 16.03 -12.71 -0.10
CA SER A 248 16.41 -11.94 1.10
C SER A 248 15.23 -11.77 2.05
N HIS A 249 15.46 -11.22 3.24
CA HIS A 249 14.44 -11.04 4.27
C HIS A 249 13.66 -12.34 4.62
N CYS A 250 14.33 -13.46 4.41
CA CYS A 250 13.78 -14.81 4.56
C CYS A 250 14.07 -15.44 5.92
N GLU A 251 14.35 -14.63 6.97
CA GLU A 251 14.60 -15.12 8.31
C GLU A 251 13.50 -16.07 8.77
N TYR A 252 12.25 -15.75 8.46
CA TYR A 252 11.09 -16.55 8.87
C TYR A 252 11.17 -18.01 8.41
N ILE A 253 11.70 -18.29 7.22
CA ILE A 253 11.81 -19.64 6.68
C ILE A 253 13.19 -20.25 6.93
N VAL A 254 14.27 -19.45 6.83
CA VAL A 254 15.63 -19.90 7.02
C VAL A 254 15.92 -20.29 8.47
N MET A 255 15.26 -19.64 9.43
CA MET A 255 15.37 -19.99 10.85
C MET A 255 14.75 -21.36 11.16
N ALA A 256 13.66 -21.70 10.50
CA ALA A 256 13.02 -23.01 10.61
C ALA A 256 13.79 -24.09 9.84
N HIS A 257 14.41 -23.71 8.72
CA HIS A 257 15.09 -24.60 7.77
C HIS A 257 16.52 -24.13 7.48
N PRO A 258 17.45 -24.22 8.45
CA PRO A 258 18.82 -23.72 8.28
C PRO A 258 19.59 -24.45 7.17
N GLU A 259 19.15 -25.62 6.73
CA GLU A 259 19.72 -26.36 5.61
C GLU A 259 19.56 -25.67 4.25
N ILE A 260 18.61 -24.73 4.12
CA ILE A 260 18.44 -23.93 2.91
C ILE A 260 19.19 -22.60 2.97
N SER A 261 19.78 -22.23 4.10
CA SER A 261 20.49 -20.96 4.23
C SER A 261 21.66 -20.86 3.25
N GLU A 262 21.79 -19.73 2.57
CA GLU A 262 22.99 -19.40 1.77
C GLU A 262 24.24 -19.31 2.66
N LEU A 263 24.09 -18.83 3.88
CA LEU A 263 25.13 -18.83 4.90
C LEU A 263 25.13 -20.13 5.68
N LYS A 264 25.87 -21.14 5.20
CA LYS A 264 26.15 -22.38 5.95
C LYS A 264 27.20 -22.19 7.06
N ARG A 265 27.47 -20.97 7.47
CA ARG A 265 28.39 -20.66 8.57
C ARG A 265 27.60 -20.42 9.85
N SER A 266 28.33 -20.42 10.94
CA SER A 266 27.95 -20.17 12.34
C SER A 266 27.16 -18.86 12.60
N SER A 267 26.67 -18.18 11.60
CA SER A 267 25.66 -17.14 11.76
C SER A 267 24.40 -17.81 12.27
N LYS A 268 24.01 -17.44 13.46
CA LYS A 268 22.79 -17.93 14.08
C LYS A 268 21.54 -17.47 13.32
N PHE A 269 21.67 -16.45 12.47
CA PHE A 269 20.59 -15.79 11.77
C PHE A 269 20.98 -15.54 10.31
N GLY A 270 20.48 -16.37 9.41
CA GLY A 270 20.55 -16.13 7.99
C GLY A 270 19.27 -15.44 7.53
N ASP A 271 19.39 -14.48 6.63
CA ASP A 271 18.27 -13.77 6.01
C ASP A 271 18.02 -14.19 4.57
N THR A 272 18.88 -15.04 4.02
CA THR A 272 18.86 -15.39 2.60
C THR A 272 18.83 -16.90 2.42
N TYR A 273 17.87 -17.41 1.67
CA TYR A 273 17.91 -18.81 1.26
C TYR A 273 18.85 -19.03 0.07
N CYS A 274 19.36 -20.25 -0.08
CA CYS A 274 20.24 -20.61 -1.16
C CYS A 274 19.45 -20.87 -2.48
N PRO A 275 19.59 -20.02 -3.51
CA PRO A 275 18.90 -20.20 -4.78
C PRO A 275 19.41 -21.38 -5.62
N SER A 276 20.53 -21.98 -5.23
CA SER A 276 21.03 -23.22 -5.83
C SER A 276 20.52 -24.50 -5.13
N ASN A 277 19.79 -24.36 -4.01
CA ASN A 277 19.23 -25.49 -3.28
C ASN A 277 17.77 -25.75 -3.72
N PRO A 278 17.44 -26.90 -4.34
CA PRO A 278 16.06 -27.21 -4.75
C PRO A 278 15.04 -27.14 -3.61
N LYS A 279 15.47 -27.52 -2.39
CA LYS A 279 14.59 -27.48 -1.20
C LYS A 279 14.11 -26.08 -0.86
N SER A 280 14.88 -25.02 -1.19
CA SER A 280 14.46 -23.63 -1.01
C SER A 280 13.13 -23.36 -1.74
N TYR A 281 13.02 -23.87 -2.97
CA TYR A 281 11.81 -23.67 -3.78
C TYR A 281 10.66 -24.58 -3.37
N GLU A 282 10.94 -25.80 -2.91
CA GLU A 282 9.88 -26.65 -2.36
C GLU A 282 9.17 -25.96 -1.20
N LEU A 283 9.95 -25.40 -0.27
CA LEU A 283 9.41 -24.67 0.89
C LEU A 283 8.74 -23.35 0.50
N MET A 284 9.39 -22.53 -0.34
CA MET A 284 8.83 -21.25 -0.77
C MET A 284 7.54 -21.42 -1.57
N PHE A 285 7.43 -22.44 -2.40
CA PHE A 285 6.22 -22.71 -3.17
C PHE A 285 5.08 -23.20 -2.28
N ASP A 286 5.39 -23.96 -1.24
CA ASP A 286 4.41 -24.32 -0.21
C ASP A 286 3.88 -23.09 0.55
N VAL A 287 4.78 -22.13 0.87
CA VAL A 287 4.40 -20.84 1.45
C VAL A 287 3.49 -20.05 0.51
N PHE A 288 3.87 -19.92 -0.77
CA PHE A 288 3.04 -19.22 -1.76
C PHE A 288 1.67 -19.89 -1.93
N ASP A 289 1.59 -21.21 -1.93
CA ASP A 289 0.31 -21.93 -2.05
C ASP A 289 -0.63 -21.61 -0.89
N GLU A 290 -0.14 -21.59 0.35
CA GLU A 290 -0.97 -21.23 1.51
C GLU A 290 -1.41 -19.75 1.45
N ILE A 291 -0.53 -18.84 1.04
CA ILE A 291 -0.87 -17.42 0.88
C ILE A 291 -1.91 -17.23 -0.22
N ILE A 292 -1.76 -17.90 -1.37
CA ILE A 292 -2.74 -17.86 -2.45
C ILE A 292 -4.09 -18.40 -1.96
N ASP A 293 -4.10 -19.46 -1.17
CA ASP A 293 -5.33 -20.03 -0.64
C ASP A 293 -6.05 -19.13 0.35
N VAL A 294 -5.32 -18.37 1.17
CA VAL A 294 -5.88 -17.47 2.16
C VAL A 294 -6.35 -16.16 1.52
N PHE A 295 -5.50 -15.53 0.69
CA PHE A 295 -5.73 -14.18 0.15
C PHE A 295 -6.51 -14.17 -1.16
N LYS A 296 -6.43 -15.24 -1.97
CA LYS A 296 -6.93 -15.25 -3.36
C LYS A 296 -6.47 -14.01 -4.16
N PRO A 297 -5.19 -13.65 -4.10
CA PRO A 297 -4.70 -12.38 -4.58
C PRO A 297 -4.63 -12.33 -6.11
N LYS A 298 -4.82 -11.14 -6.67
CA LYS A 298 -4.52 -10.90 -8.09
C LYS A 298 -3.01 -10.74 -8.32
N ARG A 299 -2.33 -10.12 -7.37
CA ARG A 299 -0.91 -9.78 -7.41
C ARG A 299 -0.23 -10.20 -6.11
N ILE A 300 1.03 -10.63 -6.22
CA ILE A 300 1.91 -10.87 -5.07
C ILE A 300 3.20 -10.06 -5.29
N ASN A 301 3.64 -9.34 -4.25
CA ASN A 301 4.99 -8.82 -4.20
C ASN A 301 5.93 -9.93 -3.68
N ILE A 302 6.93 -10.29 -4.49
CA ILE A 302 7.93 -11.31 -4.13
C ILE A 302 9.16 -10.72 -3.44
N ASP A 303 9.15 -9.41 -3.21
CA ASP A 303 10.23 -8.66 -2.60
C ASP A 303 11.54 -8.72 -3.41
N HIS A 304 12.57 -9.41 -2.96
CA HIS A 304 13.89 -9.56 -3.60
C HIS A 304 14.77 -8.31 -3.49
N ASP A 305 14.48 -7.43 -2.55
CA ASP A 305 15.31 -6.28 -2.26
C ASP A 305 16.51 -6.64 -1.36
N GLU A 306 17.42 -5.72 -1.22
CA GLU A 306 18.56 -5.80 -0.29
C GLU A 306 19.31 -7.14 -0.27
N TYR A 307 19.29 -7.88 -1.36
CA TYR A 307 20.02 -9.14 -1.54
C TYR A 307 21.54 -8.90 -1.41
N ASN A 308 22.06 -9.08 -0.21
CA ASN A 308 23.45 -8.76 0.14
C ASN A 308 24.29 -10.01 0.41
N ILE A 309 23.69 -11.20 0.44
CA ILE A 309 24.38 -12.47 0.68
C ILE A 309 24.38 -13.29 -0.60
N VAL A 310 25.40 -13.09 -1.42
CA VAL A 310 25.51 -13.71 -2.75
C VAL A 310 26.77 -14.58 -2.84
N GLY A 311 26.62 -15.85 -3.27
CA GLY A 311 27.75 -16.71 -3.56
C GLY A 311 28.54 -17.19 -2.34
N TYR A 312 27.89 -17.32 -1.19
CA TYR A 312 28.54 -17.83 0.02
C TYR A 312 28.58 -19.35 0.08
N CYS A 313 27.58 -20.03 -0.44
CA CYS A 313 27.61 -21.48 -0.54
C CYS A 313 28.51 -21.95 -1.67
N GLU A 314 28.89 -23.23 -1.64
CA GLU A 314 29.84 -23.82 -2.62
C GLU A 314 29.27 -23.79 -4.05
N GLU A 315 27.95 -23.98 -4.22
CA GLU A 315 27.31 -24.01 -5.52
C GLU A 315 27.08 -22.61 -6.09
N CYS A 316 26.59 -21.68 -5.27
CA CYS A 316 26.35 -20.29 -5.70
C CYS A 316 27.68 -19.58 -6.05
N ARG A 317 28.78 -19.90 -5.35
CA ARG A 317 30.09 -19.31 -5.60
C ARG A 317 30.63 -19.63 -7.02
N LYS A 318 30.13 -20.68 -7.66
CA LYS A 318 30.51 -21.08 -9.02
C LYS A 318 29.75 -20.33 -10.11
N LYS A 319 28.70 -19.58 -9.73
CA LYS A 319 27.78 -18.91 -10.65
C LYS A 319 28.02 -17.39 -10.68
N ASN A 320 27.57 -16.76 -11.77
CA ASN A 320 27.55 -15.33 -11.87
C ASN A 320 26.38 -14.79 -11.01
N PRO A 321 26.58 -13.80 -10.15
CA PRO A 321 25.51 -13.20 -9.32
C PRO A 321 24.29 -12.70 -10.11
N VAL A 322 24.50 -12.14 -11.31
CA VAL A 322 23.41 -11.72 -12.21
C VAL A 322 22.55 -12.92 -12.61
N ASP A 323 23.17 -14.05 -12.93
CA ASP A 323 22.44 -15.24 -13.34
C ASP A 323 21.72 -15.88 -12.15
N ILE A 324 22.33 -15.92 -10.96
CA ILE A 324 21.69 -16.40 -9.73
C ILE A 324 20.39 -15.62 -9.47
N TYR A 325 20.49 -14.29 -9.44
CA TYR A 325 19.34 -13.42 -9.17
C TYR A 325 18.26 -13.52 -10.26
N THR A 326 18.68 -13.55 -11.53
CA THR A 326 17.78 -13.73 -12.68
C THR A 326 17.02 -15.05 -12.63
N GLU A 327 17.74 -16.16 -12.38
CA GLU A 327 17.15 -17.51 -12.33
C GLU A 327 16.14 -17.64 -11.21
N ASP A 328 16.40 -17.03 -10.05
CA ASP A 328 15.54 -17.06 -8.89
C ASP A 328 14.22 -16.32 -9.15
N ILE A 329 14.29 -15.08 -9.62
CA ILE A 329 13.09 -14.31 -9.98
C ILE A 329 12.27 -15.03 -11.06
N ILE A 330 12.91 -15.50 -12.13
CA ILE A 330 12.19 -16.18 -13.22
C ILE A 330 11.51 -17.46 -12.73
N LYS A 331 12.12 -18.20 -11.84
CA LYS A 331 11.56 -19.43 -11.29
C LYS A 331 10.33 -19.13 -10.42
N THR A 332 10.43 -18.14 -9.54
CA THR A 332 9.32 -17.68 -8.69
C THR A 332 8.20 -17.08 -9.55
N TYR A 333 8.54 -16.21 -10.51
CA TYR A 333 7.60 -15.65 -11.47
C TYR A 333 6.81 -16.74 -12.22
N ASN A 334 7.49 -17.72 -12.81
CA ASN A 334 6.85 -18.79 -13.57
C ASN A 334 5.89 -19.62 -12.68
N TYR A 335 6.27 -19.84 -11.41
CA TYR A 335 5.42 -20.54 -10.46
C TYR A 335 4.13 -19.75 -10.21
N LEU A 336 4.22 -18.48 -9.85
CA LEU A 336 3.06 -17.62 -9.55
C LEU A 336 2.18 -17.41 -10.80
N LYS A 337 2.78 -17.20 -11.97
CA LYS A 337 2.01 -17.11 -13.24
C LYS A 337 1.26 -18.40 -13.56
N SER A 338 1.81 -19.57 -13.21
CA SER A 338 1.11 -20.86 -13.37
C SER A 338 -0.13 -20.98 -12.48
N LYS A 339 -0.19 -20.20 -11.38
CA LYS A 339 -1.34 -20.08 -10.47
C LYS A 339 -2.28 -18.94 -10.87
N GLY A 340 -1.99 -18.21 -11.94
CA GLY A 340 -2.79 -17.06 -12.40
C GLY A 340 -2.55 -15.77 -11.62
N VAL A 341 -1.44 -15.67 -10.90
CA VAL A 341 -1.07 -14.51 -10.08
C VAL A 341 -0.08 -13.63 -10.83
N GLU A 342 -0.28 -12.31 -10.79
CA GLU A 342 0.65 -11.31 -11.30
C GLU A 342 1.76 -11.05 -10.27
N VAL A 343 2.94 -10.67 -10.75
CA VAL A 343 4.13 -10.55 -9.92
C VAL A 343 4.61 -9.11 -9.83
N ILE A 344 4.84 -8.68 -8.60
CA ILE A 344 5.51 -7.42 -8.25
C ILE A 344 6.87 -7.78 -7.64
N THR A 345 7.91 -6.98 -7.89
CA THR A 345 9.23 -7.13 -7.27
C THR A 345 9.84 -5.78 -6.94
N GLU A 346 10.78 -5.78 -5.99
CA GLU A 346 11.53 -4.58 -5.64
C GLU A 346 12.59 -4.25 -6.71
N GLY A 347 12.84 -2.96 -6.89
CA GLY A 347 13.68 -2.48 -7.98
C GLY A 347 15.13 -2.16 -7.63
N ASP A 348 15.52 -2.18 -6.35
CA ASP A 348 16.86 -1.76 -5.92
C ASP A 348 17.98 -2.56 -6.59
N LYS A 349 17.79 -3.86 -6.77
CA LYS A 349 18.76 -4.75 -7.43
C LYS A 349 18.71 -4.69 -8.97
N LEU A 350 17.74 -3.97 -9.53
CA LEU A 350 17.56 -3.75 -10.96
C LEU A 350 18.14 -2.42 -11.44
N MET A 351 18.70 -1.61 -10.53
CA MET A 351 19.21 -0.26 -10.80
C MET A 351 20.73 -0.21 -10.66
N ASP A 352 21.37 0.61 -11.48
CA ASP A 352 22.81 0.90 -11.43
C ASP A 352 23.10 2.23 -10.74
N VAL A 353 22.38 2.50 -9.65
CA VAL A 353 22.61 3.66 -8.78
C VAL A 353 23.38 3.24 -7.54
N GLY A 354 24.36 4.03 -7.14
CA GLY A 354 25.18 3.75 -5.96
C GLY A 354 24.38 3.78 -4.65
N GLY A 355 24.99 3.30 -3.58
CA GLY A 355 24.42 3.38 -2.24
C GLY A 355 23.47 2.24 -1.86
N GLY A 356 23.65 1.06 -2.43
CA GLY A 356 22.94 -0.14 -2.03
C GLY A 356 21.85 -0.60 -2.97
N ALA A 357 21.57 0.19 -3.99
CA ALA A 357 20.72 -0.22 -5.09
C ALA A 357 21.40 -1.22 -5.95
N GLY A 358 21.37 -2.18 -6.41
CA GLY A 358 22.07 -3.16 -7.28
C GLY A 358 23.59 -3.10 -7.33
N TYR A 359 24.24 -2.22 -6.58
CA TYR A 359 25.67 -2.00 -6.64
C TYR A 359 26.27 -1.32 -5.41
N ASN A 360 27.29 -1.94 -4.80
CA ASN A 360 28.17 -1.34 -3.80
C ASN A 360 29.62 -1.39 -4.31
N GLU A 361 30.49 -0.51 -3.79
CA GLU A 361 31.89 -0.49 -4.22
C GLU A 361 32.66 -1.71 -3.68
N PRO A 362 33.58 -2.28 -4.47
CA PRO A 362 34.44 -3.35 -4.00
C PRO A 362 35.24 -2.94 -2.76
N GLY A 363 35.15 -3.71 -1.71
CA GLY A 363 35.82 -3.45 -0.43
C GLY A 363 34.87 -2.96 0.67
N ASP A 364 33.65 -2.58 0.34
CA ASP A 364 32.60 -2.35 1.32
C ASP A 364 32.28 -3.67 2.06
N TRP A 365 31.95 -3.55 3.32
CA TRP A 365 31.67 -4.72 4.16
C TRP A 365 30.42 -5.50 3.71
N ASP A 366 29.52 -4.86 2.99
CA ASP A 366 28.29 -5.37 2.41
C ASP A 366 28.35 -5.43 0.88
N TYR A 367 29.56 -5.53 0.32
CA TYR A 367 29.76 -5.59 -1.13
C TYR A 367 28.96 -6.73 -1.76
N VAL A 368 28.11 -6.34 -2.68
CA VAL A 368 27.36 -7.23 -3.55
C VAL A 368 27.74 -6.91 -4.99
N PRO A 369 28.13 -7.90 -5.79
CA PRO A 369 28.37 -7.67 -7.20
C PRO A 369 27.12 -7.08 -7.88
N PRO A 370 27.29 -6.21 -8.89
CA PRO A 370 26.18 -5.60 -9.60
C PRO A 370 25.22 -6.65 -10.18
N THR A 371 23.94 -6.58 -9.82
CA THR A 371 22.89 -7.48 -10.32
C THR A 371 21.99 -6.80 -11.35
N TYR A 372 22.02 -5.48 -11.47
CA TYR A 372 21.14 -4.68 -12.35
C TYR A 372 21.09 -5.14 -13.82
N PRO A 373 22.10 -5.81 -14.43
CA PRO A 373 21.94 -6.31 -15.80
C PRO A 373 20.88 -7.41 -15.94
N CYS A 374 20.39 -7.97 -14.83
CA CYS A 374 19.31 -8.97 -14.84
C CYS A 374 18.02 -8.39 -15.42
N ARG A 375 17.78 -7.06 -15.25
CA ARG A 375 16.56 -6.38 -15.72
C ARG A 375 16.27 -6.62 -17.20
N ASP A 376 17.29 -6.78 -18.04
CA ASP A 376 17.10 -7.04 -19.47
C ASP A 376 16.52 -8.43 -19.76
N LYS A 377 16.75 -9.38 -18.84
CA LYS A 377 16.35 -10.80 -18.94
C LYS A 377 15.00 -11.11 -18.29
N LEU A 378 14.52 -10.24 -17.41
CA LEU A 378 13.28 -10.46 -16.65
C LEU A 378 12.01 -10.26 -17.51
N PRO A 379 10.90 -10.96 -17.19
CA PRO A 379 9.58 -10.72 -17.80
C PRO A 379 9.14 -9.28 -17.64
N LYS A 380 8.56 -8.67 -18.69
CA LYS A 380 8.24 -7.24 -18.72
C LYS A 380 6.81 -6.92 -18.28
N ASP A 381 6.02 -7.94 -18.00
CA ASP A 381 4.68 -7.84 -17.39
C ASP A 381 4.70 -7.89 -15.85
N MET A 382 5.88 -7.79 -15.26
CA MET A 382 6.07 -7.56 -13.82
C MET A 382 5.98 -6.08 -13.52
N THR A 383 5.36 -5.74 -12.39
CA THR A 383 5.45 -4.38 -11.81
C THR A 383 6.70 -4.29 -10.93
N VAL A 384 7.44 -3.20 -11.04
CA VAL A 384 8.66 -2.97 -10.25
C VAL A 384 8.43 -1.83 -9.25
N ILE A 385 8.72 -2.07 -7.98
CA ILE A 385 8.65 -1.04 -6.93
C ILE A 385 9.98 -0.28 -6.89
N ASN A 386 9.93 1.01 -7.20
CA ASN A 386 11.06 1.92 -7.07
C ASN A 386 10.99 2.71 -5.75
N TRP A 387 11.65 2.22 -4.71
CA TRP A 387 11.77 2.93 -3.45
C TRP A 387 13.02 3.84 -3.37
N TYR A 388 13.85 3.81 -4.41
CA TYR A 388 14.96 4.74 -4.65
C TYR A 388 14.55 5.94 -5.52
N ALA A 389 13.30 6.36 -5.45
CA ALA A 389 12.74 7.45 -6.24
C ALA A 389 13.49 8.80 -6.08
N GLY A 390 14.21 8.98 -4.97
CA GLY A 390 15.07 10.14 -4.74
C GLY A 390 16.22 10.31 -5.74
N PHE A 391 16.63 9.26 -6.47
CA PHE A 391 17.59 9.34 -7.57
C PHE A 391 16.98 9.87 -8.88
N GLY A 392 15.66 10.14 -8.92
CA GLY A 392 14.96 10.69 -10.07
C GLY A 392 15.10 9.81 -11.31
N GLU A 393 15.34 10.44 -12.47
CA GLU A 393 15.44 9.73 -13.75
C GLU A 393 16.52 8.63 -13.78
N LYS A 394 17.56 8.73 -12.96
CA LYS A 394 18.62 7.70 -12.91
C LYS A 394 18.07 6.34 -12.43
N SER A 395 17.09 6.33 -11.53
CA SER A 395 16.47 5.11 -11.06
C SER A 395 15.30 4.65 -11.93
N GLU A 396 14.63 5.57 -12.60
CA GLU A 396 13.40 5.28 -13.37
C GLU A 396 13.66 4.90 -14.82
N LYS A 397 14.44 5.76 -15.50
CA LYS A 397 14.64 5.63 -16.95
C LYS A 397 15.12 4.26 -17.39
N PRO A 398 16.10 3.61 -16.74
CA PRO A 398 16.53 2.28 -17.13
C PRO A 398 15.43 1.21 -17.01
N LEU A 399 14.56 1.33 -15.99
CA LEU A 399 13.44 0.39 -15.79
C LEU A 399 12.32 0.62 -16.81
N LEU A 400 11.96 1.88 -17.06
CA LEU A 400 10.95 2.26 -18.05
C LEU A 400 11.37 1.89 -19.47
N GLU A 401 12.65 2.10 -19.84
CA GLU A 401 13.22 1.70 -21.14
C GLU A 401 13.22 0.18 -21.33
N CYS A 402 13.38 -0.59 -20.25
CA CYS A 402 13.20 -2.04 -20.25
C CYS A 402 11.75 -2.48 -20.43
N GLY A 403 10.79 -1.58 -20.26
CA GLY A 403 9.36 -1.84 -20.48
C GLY A 403 8.57 -2.24 -19.24
N PHE A 404 9.12 -2.06 -18.03
CA PHE A 404 8.38 -2.33 -16.78
C PHE A 404 7.33 -1.26 -16.48
N GLU A 405 6.27 -1.67 -15.77
CA GLU A 405 5.39 -0.78 -15.01
C GLU A 405 6.05 -0.49 -13.65
N LEU A 406 5.92 0.75 -13.16
CA LEU A 406 6.52 1.16 -11.90
C LEU A 406 5.48 1.54 -10.85
N LEU A 407 5.81 1.24 -9.59
CA LEU A 407 5.22 1.81 -8.39
C LEU A 407 6.30 2.52 -7.58
N TYR A 408 6.00 3.65 -6.94
CA TYR A 408 6.93 4.22 -5.97
C TYR A 408 6.68 3.62 -4.58
N GLY A 409 7.69 2.93 -4.05
CA GLY A 409 7.74 2.45 -2.68
C GLY A 409 8.33 3.48 -1.72
N ASN A 410 8.09 3.30 -0.42
CA ASN A 410 8.59 4.20 0.63
C ASN A 410 8.32 5.68 0.31
N PHE A 411 7.15 5.97 -0.26
CA PHE A 411 6.80 7.29 -0.77
C PHE A 411 6.75 8.31 0.35
N ARG A 412 7.50 9.40 0.19
CA ARG A 412 7.56 10.53 1.12
C ARG A 412 7.08 11.79 0.43
N PRO A 413 5.80 12.17 0.61
CA PRO A 413 5.15 13.21 -0.19
C PRO A 413 5.83 14.57 -0.07
N ALA A 414 6.30 14.94 1.13
CA ALA A 414 6.92 16.24 1.38
C ALA A 414 8.26 16.45 0.62
N THR A 415 8.98 15.37 0.35
CA THR A 415 10.30 15.43 -0.30
C THR A 415 10.32 14.90 -1.72
N PHE A 416 9.20 14.29 -2.18
CA PHE A 416 9.10 13.80 -3.54
C PHE A 416 9.01 14.99 -4.53
N GLU A 417 9.77 14.94 -5.60
CA GLU A 417 9.84 16.00 -6.61
C GLU A 417 9.23 15.57 -7.94
N ASP A 418 8.64 16.54 -8.65
CA ASP A 418 8.07 16.39 -10.00
C ASP A 418 7.05 15.24 -10.14
N TRP A 419 6.19 15.08 -9.13
CA TRP A 419 5.13 14.04 -9.19
C TRP A 419 4.34 14.08 -10.51
N LYS A 420 3.94 15.31 -10.92
CA LYS A 420 3.15 15.50 -12.13
C LYS A 420 3.91 15.06 -13.37
N GLY A 421 5.11 15.57 -13.60
CA GLY A 421 5.89 15.23 -14.77
C GLY A 421 6.32 13.78 -14.82
N ARG A 422 6.63 13.18 -13.65
CA ARG A 422 7.04 11.76 -13.55
C ARG A 422 5.88 10.82 -13.91
N THR A 423 4.69 11.07 -13.36
CA THR A 423 3.49 10.24 -13.65
C THR A 423 2.95 10.45 -15.06
N GLU A 424 3.12 11.64 -15.66
CA GLU A 424 2.71 11.92 -17.05
C GLU A 424 3.66 11.29 -18.10
N ARG A 425 4.89 10.94 -17.71
CA ARG A 425 5.81 10.18 -18.60
C ARG A 425 5.36 8.75 -18.87
N GLY A 426 4.32 8.27 -18.18
CA GLY A 426 3.65 6.98 -18.41
C GLY A 426 4.30 5.81 -17.67
N ARG A 427 3.58 4.69 -17.58
CA ARG A 427 3.96 3.44 -16.91
C ARG A 427 4.27 3.58 -15.41
N ILE A 428 3.67 4.58 -14.75
CA ILE A 428 3.72 4.72 -13.30
C ILE A 428 2.31 4.59 -12.78
N GLU A 429 2.01 3.48 -12.10
CA GLU A 429 0.66 3.18 -11.60
C GLU A 429 0.28 4.07 -10.41
N GLY A 430 1.25 4.46 -9.59
CA GLY A 430 1.05 5.27 -8.39
C GLY A 430 2.16 5.11 -7.38
N ALA A 431 1.81 5.22 -6.09
CA ALA A 431 2.79 5.13 -5.02
C ALA A 431 2.19 4.59 -3.71
N MET A 432 3.09 4.24 -2.79
CA MET A 432 2.78 3.72 -1.46
C MET A 432 3.72 4.32 -0.42
N PRO A 433 3.24 5.16 0.53
CA PRO A 433 3.91 5.34 1.81
C PRO A 433 4.08 3.98 2.50
N ALA A 434 5.13 3.83 3.30
CA ALA A 434 5.37 2.62 4.06
C ALA A 434 5.51 2.90 5.56
N ASN A 435 5.10 1.95 6.38
CA ASN A 435 5.37 1.93 7.81
C ASN A 435 6.05 0.62 8.20
N TRP A 436 7.30 0.70 8.53
CA TRP A 436 8.14 -0.40 9.01
C TRP A 436 8.21 -0.42 10.54
N GLY A 437 7.09 -0.17 11.18
CA GLY A 437 7.00 -0.10 12.64
C GLY A 437 5.62 -0.51 13.16
N PRO A 438 5.46 -0.54 14.50
CA PRO A 438 4.21 -0.96 15.11
C PRO A 438 3.09 0.07 14.90
N PHE A 439 1.83 -0.39 15.02
CA PHE A 439 0.61 0.41 14.85
C PHE A 439 0.15 1.11 16.14
N GLU A 440 1.06 1.51 16.99
CA GLU A 440 0.74 2.26 18.19
C GLU A 440 0.66 3.76 17.90
N ASN A 441 -0.31 4.46 18.53
CA ASN A 441 -0.53 5.89 18.29
C ASN A 441 0.74 6.72 18.38
N VAL A 442 1.60 6.44 19.37
CA VAL A 442 2.84 7.19 19.57
C VAL A 442 3.81 7.05 18.40
N TYR A 443 3.85 5.89 17.75
CA TYR A 443 4.70 5.66 16.58
C TYR A 443 4.09 6.26 15.33
N LEU A 444 2.79 6.12 15.14
CA LEU A 444 2.07 6.72 14.01
C LEU A 444 2.25 8.25 13.98
N GLN A 445 2.26 8.89 15.16
CA GLN A 445 2.53 10.34 15.27
C GLN A 445 4.00 10.69 15.06
N ARG A 446 4.92 10.02 15.78
CA ARG A 446 6.35 10.34 15.74
C ARG A 446 6.97 10.12 14.36
N ASN A 447 6.50 9.11 13.64
CA ASN A 447 6.94 8.80 12.30
C ASN A 447 6.19 9.60 11.23
N GLN A 448 5.33 10.55 11.62
CA GLN A 448 4.52 11.38 10.72
C GLN A 448 3.60 10.58 9.79
N GLN A 449 3.25 9.33 10.14
CA GLN A 449 2.52 8.43 9.25
C GLN A 449 1.16 8.99 8.84
N ILE A 450 0.42 9.57 9.78
CA ILE A 450 -0.89 10.16 9.50
C ILE A 450 -0.75 11.35 8.55
N PHE A 451 0.25 12.21 8.78
CA PHE A 451 0.54 13.33 7.90
C PHE A 451 0.93 12.86 6.49
N ASP A 452 1.85 11.89 6.39
CA ASP A 452 2.31 11.37 5.10
C ASP A 452 1.19 10.67 4.33
N LEU A 453 0.30 9.94 5.01
CA LEU A 453 -0.87 9.33 4.39
C LEU A 453 -1.84 10.38 3.83
N ILE A 454 -2.16 11.41 4.61
CA ILE A 454 -3.07 12.48 4.16
C ILE A 454 -2.46 13.27 3.01
N TYR A 455 -1.16 13.58 3.09
CA TYR A 455 -0.48 14.29 2.02
C TYR A 455 -0.40 13.46 0.73
N SER A 456 -0.04 12.20 0.85
CA SER A 456 -0.01 11.27 -0.29
C SER A 456 -1.38 11.14 -0.94
N ALA A 457 -2.44 11.01 -0.15
CA ALA A 457 -3.81 10.96 -0.65
C ALA A 457 -4.15 12.20 -1.49
N TYR A 458 -3.76 13.40 -0.99
CA TYR A 458 -3.96 14.64 -1.74
C TYR A 458 -3.27 14.60 -3.09
N ILE A 459 -2.00 14.18 -3.13
CA ILE A 459 -1.21 14.06 -4.35
C ILE A 459 -1.80 13.02 -5.32
N PHE A 460 -2.20 11.86 -4.81
CA PHE A 460 -2.69 10.74 -5.63
C PHE A 460 -4.06 11.00 -6.25
N TRP A 461 -4.86 11.85 -5.61
CA TRP A 461 -6.21 12.13 -6.06
C TRP A 461 -6.31 13.36 -6.96
N ASN A 462 -5.61 14.46 -6.60
CA ASN A 462 -5.83 15.76 -7.25
C ASN A 462 -4.99 15.97 -8.51
N PHE A 463 -5.66 16.25 -9.63
CA PHE A 463 -5.02 16.54 -10.91
C PHE A 463 -4.25 17.86 -10.93
N GLU A 464 -4.66 18.83 -10.11
CA GLU A 464 -4.06 20.16 -10.08
C GLU A 464 -2.77 20.24 -9.25
N TYR A 465 -2.38 19.15 -8.55
CA TYR A 465 -1.17 19.15 -7.76
C TYR A 465 0.08 19.19 -8.65
N ASP A 466 0.94 20.15 -8.36
CA ASP A 466 2.33 20.23 -8.82
C ASP A 466 3.22 20.82 -7.72
N ASP A 467 4.54 20.82 -7.93
CA ASP A 467 5.50 21.24 -6.91
C ASP A 467 5.39 22.73 -6.54
N SER A 468 4.79 23.59 -7.37
CA SER A 468 4.56 25.00 -7.04
C SER A 468 3.56 25.20 -5.91
N LYS A 469 2.67 24.21 -5.68
CA LYS A 469 1.66 24.21 -4.64
C LYS A 469 2.12 23.53 -3.33
N LYS A 470 3.36 23.04 -3.29
CA LYS A 470 3.88 22.22 -2.19
C LYS A 470 3.72 22.86 -0.81
N ALA A 471 4.03 24.16 -0.67
CA ALA A 471 3.89 24.87 0.60
C ALA A 471 2.43 25.03 1.04
N GLU A 472 1.55 25.43 0.12
CA GLU A 472 0.11 25.55 0.38
C GLU A 472 -0.51 24.20 0.80
N VAL A 473 -0.16 23.15 0.06
CA VAL A 473 -0.68 21.80 0.35
C VAL A 473 -0.13 21.29 1.67
N PHE A 474 1.12 21.57 2.01
CA PHE A 474 1.72 21.20 3.29
C PHE A 474 0.93 21.79 4.47
N ASP A 475 0.63 23.09 4.44
CA ASP A 475 -0.15 23.76 5.49
C ASP A 475 -1.57 23.18 5.60
N LYS A 476 -2.23 22.98 4.46
CA LYS A 476 -3.56 22.36 4.39
C LYS A 476 -3.57 20.93 4.97
N VAL A 477 -2.55 20.13 4.66
CA VAL A 477 -2.41 18.76 5.16
C VAL A 477 -2.11 18.77 6.66
N ALA A 478 -1.31 19.71 7.15
CA ALA A 478 -1.02 19.83 8.57
C ALA A 478 -2.29 20.11 9.38
N GLU A 479 -3.12 21.07 8.95
CA GLU A 479 -4.41 21.37 9.57
C GLU A 479 -5.34 20.16 9.55
N GLU A 480 -5.46 19.50 8.41
CA GLU A 480 -6.31 18.33 8.24
C GLU A 480 -5.83 17.14 9.09
N SER A 481 -4.52 16.95 9.23
CA SER A 481 -3.94 15.90 10.06
C SER A 481 -4.29 16.08 11.53
N PHE A 482 -4.20 17.29 12.04
CA PHE A 482 -4.66 17.61 13.40
C PHE A 482 -6.16 17.38 13.58
N ARG A 483 -6.98 17.87 12.64
CA ARG A 483 -8.43 17.69 12.67
C ARG A 483 -8.81 16.20 12.72
N TYR A 484 -8.23 15.41 11.80
CA TYR A 484 -8.54 13.99 11.69
C TYR A 484 -8.06 13.21 12.91
N TYR A 485 -6.82 13.46 13.35
CA TYR A 485 -6.23 12.77 14.48
C TYR A 485 -7.08 13.00 15.75
N ASN A 486 -7.40 14.25 16.10
CA ASN A 486 -8.18 14.57 17.29
C ASN A 486 -9.59 13.98 17.25
N LYS A 487 -10.16 13.82 16.07
CA LYS A 487 -11.52 13.28 15.94
C LYS A 487 -11.57 11.74 16.04
N TYR A 488 -10.56 11.05 15.52
CA TYR A 488 -10.64 9.60 15.29
C TYR A 488 -9.61 8.76 16.03
N PHE A 489 -8.54 9.35 16.56
CA PHE A 489 -7.48 8.64 17.25
C PHE A 489 -7.31 9.04 18.73
N GLU A 490 -7.79 10.20 19.15
CA GLU A 490 -7.96 10.56 20.56
C GLU A 490 -9.32 10.09 21.08
#